data_700d3a350dc66d9f04fe135cacd1eef8
#
_entry.id   700d3a350dc66d9f04fe135cacd1eef8
#
_cell.length_a   1.000
_cell.length_b   1.000
_cell.length_c   1.000
_cell.angle_alpha   90.00
_cell.angle_beta   90.00
_cell.angle_gamma   90.00
#
_symmetry.space_group_name_H-M   'P 1'
#
loop_
_entity.id
_entity.type
_entity.pdbx_description
1 polymer ?
#
loop_
_entity_poly.entity_id
_entity_poly.type
_entity_poly.pdbx_seq_one_letter_code
_entity_poly.pdbx_strand_id
1 'polypeptide(L)'
;MPTATALATAREIIRVVTVPVSVDSEAGYSEDPAKVAQHVLALIEAGAAGINLEDGTSPPELLCTKIRAIKHAAKSSDADIFINARCDVYLQNLVPDARKLEESIRRGKLYADAGADGLFMPGMNDLSQIRAVVEAIALPVNLLIMKTVPLVSELKAAGVRRVSSGALTGRAAYGAAHHAMKMLLSDGKYDAIFATSGDCPNFNRLFGG
;
A
#
# COMPACT_ATOMS: atom_id res chain seq x y z
N MET A 1 -1.97 13.67 -5.94
CA MET A 1 -2.51 13.45 -7.33
C MET A 1 -3.98 13.85 -7.34
N PRO A 2 -4.55 14.43 -8.44
CA PRO A 2 -5.99 14.67 -8.50
C PRO A 2 -6.78 13.35 -8.43
N THR A 3 -7.87 13.31 -7.67
CA THR A 3 -8.71 12.11 -7.49
C THR A 3 -9.23 11.53 -8.80
N ALA A 4 -9.57 12.38 -9.76
CA ALA A 4 -10.01 11.96 -11.09
C ALA A 4 -8.92 11.18 -11.86
N THR A 5 -7.66 11.60 -11.76
CA THR A 5 -6.53 10.89 -12.38
C THR A 5 -6.28 9.54 -11.70
N ALA A 6 -6.34 9.48 -10.36
CA ALA A 6 -6.20 8.23 -9.61
C ALA A 6 -7.28 7.22 -10.02
N LEU A 7 -8.53 7.65 -10.08
CA LEU A 7 -9.67 6.82 -10.50
C LEU A 7 -9.53 6.33 -11.94
N ALA A 8 -9.16 7.20 -12.88
CA ALA A 8 -8.97 6.84 -14.28
C ALA A 8 -7.86 5.77 -14.42
N THR A 9 -6.73 5.98 -13.74
CA THR A 9 -5.62 5.00 -13.74
C THR A 9 -6.04 3.65 -13.14
N ALA A 10 -6.77 3.68 -12.01
CA ALA A 10 -7.27 2.45 -11.39
C ALA A 10 -8.20 1.67 -12.33
N ARG A 11 -9.13 2.35 -13.02
CA ARG A 11 -10.03 1.73 -14.02
C ARG A 11 -9.27 1.03 -15.14
N GLU A 12 -8.25 1.68 -15.70
CA GLU A 12 -7.47 1.08 -16.78
C GLU A 12 -6.66 -0.15 -16.33
N ILE A 13 -6.15 -0.14 -15.09
CA ILE A 13 -5.45 -1.30 -14.52
C ILE A 13 -6.47 -2.45 -14.27
N ILE A 14 -7.57 -2.15 -13.60
CA ILE A 14 -8.59 -3.14 -13.24
C ILE A 14 -9.16 -3.83 -14.49
N ARG A 15 -9.35 -3.08 -15.57
CA ARG A 15 -9.88 -3.60 -16.84
C ARG A 15 -9.02 -4.68 -17.50
N VAL A 16 -7.70 -4.68 -17.25
CA VAL A 16 -6.75 -5.56 -17.96
C VAL A 16 -6.16 -6.67 -17.08
N VAL A 17 -6.49 -6.72 -15.78
CA VAL A 17 -6.00 -7.77 -14.88
C VAL A 17 -7.14 -8.65 -14.40
N THR A 18 -6.83 -9.91 -14.05
CA THR A 18 -7.79 -10.89 -13.54
C THR A 18 -7.65 -11.12 -12.02
N VAL A 19 -6.78 -10.35 -11.37
CA VAL A 19 -6.52 -10.43 -9.93
C VAL A 19 -7.15 -9.25 -9.20
N PRO A 20 -7.50 -9.38 -7.90
CA PRO A 20 -7.99 -8.27 -7.11
C PRO A 20 -6.99 -7.09 -7.08
N VAL A 21 -7.47 -5.88 -7.35
CA VAL A 21 -6.67 -4.66 -7.33
C VAL A 21 -6.94 -3.88 -6.05
N SER A 22 -5.87 -3.52 -5.33
CA SER A 22 -5.91 -2.59 -4.20
C SER A 22 -5.26 -1.27 -4.60
N VAL A 23 -5.95 -0.15 -4.35
CA VAL A 23 -5.52 1.20 -4.75
C VAL A 23 -4.91 1.92 -3.56
N ASP A 24 -3.76 2.56 -3.74
CA ASP A 24 -3.20 3.47 -2.73
C ASP A 24 -3.94 4.81 -2.81
N SER A 25 -4.73 5.10 -1.78
CA SER A 25 -5.55 6.32 -1.68
C SER A 25 -4.91 7.38 -0.79
N GLU A 26 -3.63 7.24 -0.44
CA GLU A 26 -2.92 8.16 0.44
C GLU A 26 -3.77 8.47 1.71
N ALA A 27 -3.91 9.74 2.10
CA ALA A 27 -4.81 10.13 3.19
C ALA A 27 -6.29 10.33 2.75
N GLY A 28 -6.66 9.85 1.55
CA GLY A 28 -8.00 9.97 0.97
C GLY A 28 -8.21 11.26 0.15
N TYR A 29 -7.14 12.02 -0.11
CA TYR A 29 -7.15 13.29 -0.89
C TYR A 29 -8.05 14.39 -0.35
N SER A 30 -8.60 14.24 0.85
CA SER A 30 -9.45 15.23 1.54
C SER A 30 -9.42 15.01 3.05
N GLU A 31 -9.59 16.08 3.82
CA GLU A 31 -9.87 15.99 5.27
C GLU A 31 -11.35 15.70 5.56
N ASP A 32 -12.24 15.98 4.61
CA ASP A 32 -13.68 15.73 4.73
C ASP A 32 -14.00 14.24 4.52
N PRO A 33 -14.46 13.51 5.55
CA PRO A 33 -14.75 12.08 5.46
C PRO A 33 -15.82 11.73 4.41
N ALA A 34 -16.77 12.62 4.14
CA ALA A 34 -17.80 12.39 3.14
C ALA A 34 -17.23 12.41 1.72
N LYS A 35 -16.29 13.34 1.43
CA LYS A 35 -15.58 13.39 0.15
C LYS A 35 -14.66 12.17 -0.04
N VAL A 36 -14.00 11.72 1.04
CA VAL A 36 -13.20 10.49 0.99
C VAL A 36 -14.07 9.28 0.69
N ALA A 37 -15.23 9.14 1.36
CA ALA A 37 -16.16 8.07 1.10
C ALA A 37 -16.70 8.08 -0.34
N GLN A 38 -17.04 9.26 -0.87
CA GLN A 38 -17.48 9.42 -2.27
C GLN A 38 -16.40 8.97 -3.27
N HIS A 39 -15.13 9.35 -3.02
CA HIS A 39 -14.01 8.91 -3.86
C HIS A 39 -13.85 7.39 -3.83
N VAL A 40 -13.93 6.79 -2.63
CA VAL A 40 -13.78 5.34 -2.47
C VAL A 40 -14.95 4.58 -3.09
N LEU A 41 -16.19 5.09 -3.03
CA LEU A 41 -17.32 4.51 -3.76
C LEU A 41 -17.05 4.46 -5.27
N ALA A 42 -16.49 5.51 -5.85
CA ALA A 42 -16.13 5.50 -7.27
C ALA A 42 -15.01 4.47 -7.60
N LEU A 43 -14.11 4.17 -6.66
CA LEU A 43 -13.14 3.07 -6.80
C LEU A 43 -13.80 1.70 -6.71
N ILE A 44 -14.78 1.52 -5.82
CA ILE A 44 -15.59 0.29 -5.72
C ILE A 44 -16.34 0.05 -7.04
N GLU A 45 -17.03 1.07 -7.56
CA GLU A 45 -17.71 0.99 -8.86
C GLU A 45 -16.76 0.66 -10.02
N ALA A 46 -15.51 1.09 -9.93
CA ALA A 46 -14.47 0.74 -10.90
C ALA A 46 -13.98 -0.72 -10.75
N GLY A 47 -14.34 -1.42 -9.66
CA GLY A 47 -13.95 -2.80 -9.39
C GLY A 47 -12.73 -2.96 -8.46
N ALA A 48 -12.34 -1.92 -7.72
CA ALA A 48 -11.29 -2.04 -6.73
C ALA A 48 -11.72 -2.95 -5.56
N ALA A 49 -10.86 -3.91 -5.21
CA ALA A 49 -11.10 -4.85 -4.10
C ALA A 49 -10.63 -4.28 -2.74
N GLY A 50 -9.76 -3.29 -2.73
CA GLY A 50 -9.24 -2.69 -1.52
C GLY A 50 -8.55 -1.36 -1.73
N ILE A 51 -8.23 -0.70 -0.61
CA ILE A 51 -7.46 0.54 -0.58
C ILE A 51 -6.41 0.50 0.53
N ASN A 52 -5.31 1.23 0.37
CA ASN A 52 -4.55 1.75 1.51
C ASN A 52 -5.09 3.14 1.85
N LEU A 53 -5.24 3.43 3.14
CA LEU A 53 -5.65 4.73 3.63
C LEU A 53 -4.82 5.08 4.87
N GLU A 54 -4.10 6.23 4.85
CA GLU A 54 -3.11 6.55 5.87
C GLU A 54 -3.53 7.67 6.81
N ASP A 55 -2.95 7.65 8.03
CA ASP A 55 -3.05 8.75 8.98
C ASP A 55 -2.04 9.88 8.68
N GLY A 56 -0.92 9.56 8.03
CA GLY A 56 0.16 10.51 7.77
C GLY A 56 0.63 11.19 9.07
N THR A 57 0.57 12.51 9.11
CA THR A 57 0.87 13.32 10.31
C THR A 57 -0.38 13.80 11.05
N SER A 58 -1.57 13.41 10.61
CA SER A 58 -2.85 13.82 11.20
C SER A 58 -3.15 13.06 12.49
N PRO A 59 -4.04 13.59 13.35
CA PRO A 59 -4.57 12.84 14.48
C PRO A 59 -5.25 11.54 14.02
N PRO A 60 -5.04 10.40 14.71
CA PRO A 60 -5.58 9.10 14.30
C PRO A 60 -7.12 9.07 14.27
N GLU A 61 -7.77 9.93 15.03
CA GLU A 61 -9.23 10.08 15.08
C GLU A 61 -9.81 10.51 13.72
N LEU A 62 -9.07 11.29 12.93
CA LEU A 62 -9.48 11.67 11.58
C LEU A 62 -9.52 10.44 10.66
N LEU A 63 -8.50 9.57 10.71
CA LEU A 63 -8.50 8.33 9.94
C LEU A 63 -9.66 7.42 10.37
N CYS A 64 -9.93 7.29 11.69
CA CYS A 64 -11.09 6.55 12.19
C CYS A 64 -12.40 7.06 11.61
N THR A 65 -12.57 8.37 11.53
CA THR A 65 -13.79 8.99 10.98
C THR A 65 -13.94 8.70 9.48
N LYS A 66 -12.82 8.77 8.73
CA LYS A 66 -12.80 8.41 7.30
C LYS A 66 -13.15 6.93 7.08
N ILE A 67 -12.56 6.01 7.86
CA ILE A 67 -12.84 4.56 7.78
C ILE A 67 -14.34 4.30 8.01
N ARG A 68 -14.93 4.87 9.07
CA ARG A 68 -16.36 4.72 9.35
C ARG A 68 -17.23 5.26 8.21
N ALA A 69 -16.88 6.42 7.67
CA ALA A 69 -17.64 7.03 6.56
C ALA A 69 -17.60 6.14 5.31
N ILE A 70 -16.44 5.58 4.97
CA ILE A 70 -16.28 4.65 3.85
C ILE A 70 -17.12 3.39 4.06
N LYS A 71 -16.98 2.73 5.23
CA LYS A 71 -17.72 1.50 5.52
C LYS A 71 -19.23 1.73 5.54
N HIS A 72 -19.70 2.87 6.07
CA HIS A 72 -21.10 3.23 6.03
C HIS A 72 -21.60 3.44 4.60
N ALA A 73 -20.87 4.18 3.77
CA ALA A 73 -21.23 4.44 2.39
C ALA A 73 -21.23 3.16 1.54
N ALA A 74 -20.22 2.32 1.66
CA ALA A 74 -20.13 1.03 0.98
C ALA A 74 -21.32 0.13 1.34
N LYS A 75 -21.62 -0.02 2.63
CA LYS A 75 -22.78 -0.79 3.11
C LYS A 75 -24.10 -0.25 2.56
N SER A 76 -24.27 1.06 2.50
CA SER A 76 -25.48 1.70 1.96
C SER A 76 -25.67 1.46 0.45
N SER A 77 -24.60 1.10 -0.25
CA SER A 77 -24.57 0.77 -1.68
C SER A 77 -24.52 -0.75 -1.95
N ASP A 78 -24.78 -1.58 -0.92
CA ASP A 78 -24.67 -3.04 -0.98
C ASP A 78 -23.31 -3.53 -1.50
N ALA A 79 -22.26 -2.84 -1.09
CA ALA A 79 -20.87 -3.09 -1.49
C ALA A 79 -19.94 -3.21 -0.29
N ASP A 80 -18.73 -3.70 -0.50
CA ASP A 80 -17.66 -3.73 0.48
C ASP A 80 -16.31 -3.41 -0.16
N ILE A 81 -15.34 -3.01 0.65
CA ILE A 81 -13.97 -2.75 0.24
C ILE A 81 -13.00 -3.05 1.39
N PHE A 82 -11.90 -3.72 1.09
CA PHE A 82 -10.85 -3.98 2.07
C PHE A 82 -10.07 -2.70 2.38
N ILE A 83 -10.16 -2.20 3.60
CA ILE A 83 -9.43 -1.02 4.07
C ILE A 83 -8.18 -1.46 4.82
N ASN A 84 -7.01 -1.29 4.18
CA ASN A 84 -5.70 -1.48 4.80
C ASN A 84 -5.27 -0.16 5.45
N ALA A 85 -5.63 0.04 6.73
CA ALA A 85 -5.32 1.27 7.46
C ALA A 85 -3.81 1.38 7.68
N ARG A 86 -3.20 2.43 7.14
CA ARG A 86 -1.76 2.67 7.25
C ARG A 86 -1.48 3.59 8.43
N CYS A 87 -0.60 3.13 9.32
CA CYS A 87 -0.15 3.84 10.50
C CYS A 87 1.30 4.33 10.30
N ASP A 88 1.49 5.63 10.20
CA ASP A 88 2.76 6.24 9.84
C ASP A 88 3.66 6.58 11.03
N VAL A 89 3.39 6.07 12.23
CA VAL A 89 4.16 6.32 13.46
C VAL A 89 5.67 6.08 13.26
N TYR A 90 6.05 4.97 12.62
CA TYR A 90 7.45 4.65 12.34
C TYR A 90 7.99 5.42 11.15
N LEU A 91 7.24 5.51 10.06
CA LEU A 91 7.70 6.13 8.82
C LEU A 91 7.93 7.64 8.98
N GLN A 92 7.03 8.32 9.70
CA GLN A 92 7.06 9.77 9.92
C GLN A 92 7.70 10.17 11.25
N ASN A 93 8.16 9.21 12.08
CA ASN A 93 8.72 9.47 13.41
C ASN A 93 7.78 10.34 14.29
N LEU A 94 6.51 9.99 14.36
CA LEU A 94 5.46 10.81 14.99
C LEU A 94 5.61 10.94 16.51
N VAL A 95 6.34 10.03 17.15
CA VAL A 95 6.67 10.02 18.59
C VAL A 95 8.12 9.56 18.78
N PRO A 96 8.72 9.80 19.96
CA PRO A 96 10.04 9.27 20.30
C PRO A 96 10.11 7.75 20.17
N ASP A 97 11.28 7.19 19.81
CA ASP A 97 11.47 5.76 19.51
C ASP A 97 10.93 4.83 20.61
N ALA A 98 11.17 5.17 21.87
CA ALA A 98 10.67 4.39 23.01
C ALA A 98 9.14 4.28 23.09
N ARG A 99 8.39 5.16 22.42
CA ARG A 99 6.92 5.18 22.43
C ARG A 99 6.29 4.70 21.14
N LYS A 100 7.09 4.43 20.09
CA LYS A 100 6.56 4.05 18.77
C LYS A 100 5.70 2.78 18.82
N LEU A 101 6.17 1.75 19.53
CA LEU A 101 5.43 0.49 19.64
C LEU A 101 4.07 0.68 20.33
N GLU A 102 4.07 1.34 21.48
CA GLU A 102 2.84 1.63 22.25
C GLU A 102 1.83 2.42 21.41
N GLU A 103 2.29 3.52 20.80
CA GLU A 103 1.44 4.38 19.97
C GLU A 103 0.91 3.65 18.74
N SER A 104 1.72 2.80 18.11
CA SER A 104 1.30 2.00 16.96
C SER A 104 0.21 0.99 17.32
N ILE A 105 0.35 0.31 18.45
CA ILE A 105 -0.67 -0.61 18.96
C ILE A 105 -1.95 0.15 19.30
N ARG A 106 -1.83 1.32 19.96
CA ARG A 106 -2.99 2.17 20.28
C ARG A 106 -3.74 2.58 19.00
N ARG A 107 -3.04 3.09 17.99
CA ARG A 107 -3.64 3.48 16.71
C ARG A 107 -4.25 2.28 15.98
N GLY A 108 -3.52 1.16 15.92
CA GLY A 108 -4.02 -0.05 15.28
C GLY A 108 -5.34 -0.55 15.85
N LYS A 109 -5.52 -0.49 17.20
CA LYS A 109 -6.79 -0.81 17.86
C LYS A 109 -7.90 0.18 17.47
N LEU A 110 -7.61 1.48 17.46
CA LEU A 110 -8.58 2.49 17.02
C LEU A 110 -9.04 2.28 15.57
N TYR A 111 -8.14 1.89 14.68
CA TYR A 111 -8.47 1.62 13.28
C TYR A 111 -9.29 0.33 13.12
N ALA A 112 -8.95 -0.71 13.88
CA ALA A 112 -9.76 -1.94 13.94
C ALA A 112 -11.20 -1.65 14.43
N ASP A 113 -11.34 -0.89 15.51
CA ASP A 113 -12.64 -0.48 16.07
C ASP A 113 -13.42 0.45 15.11
N ALA A 114 -12.72 1.17 14.24
CA ALA A 114 -13.35 1.99 13.21
C ALA A 114 -13.84 1.18 12.00
N GLY A 115 -13.42 -0.09 11.87
CA GLY A 115 -13.83 -1.00 10.79
C GLY A 115 -12.76 -1.21 9.71
N ALA A 116 -11.48 -0.97 9.99
CA ALA A 116 -10.39 -1.38 9.10
C ALA A 116 -10.31 -2.90 9.00
N ASP A 117 -9.91 -3.42 7.84
CA ASP A 117 -9.78 -4.86 7.56
C ASP A 117 -8.32 -5.33 7.63
N GLY A 118 -7.37 -4.43 7.61
CA GLY A 118 -5.94 -4.68 7.75
C GLY A 118 -5.21 -3.49 8.35
N LEU A 119 -4.01 -3.75 8.88
CA LEU A 119 -3.12 -2.74 9.44
C LEU A 119 -1.80 -2.72 8.69
N PHE A 120 -1.43 -1.58 8.13
CA PHE A 120 -0.19 -1.38 7.40
C PHE A 120 0.78 -0.53 8.21
N MET A 121 1.98 -1.07 8.49
CA MET A 121 3.00 -0.49 9.37
C MET A 121 4.30 -0.22 8.59
N PRO A 122 4.37 0.80 7.73
CA PRO A 122 5.61 1.13 7.03
C PRO A 122 6.65 1.68 8.01
N GLY A 123 7.93 1.30 7.80
CA GLY A 123 9.04 1.73 8.65
C GLY A 123 9.34 0.84 9.86
N MET A 124 8.42 -0.04 10.27
CA MET A 124 8.69 -1.01 11.33
C MET A 124 9.58 -2.14 10.80
N ASN A 125 10.68 -2.45 11.50
CA ASN A 125 11.69 -3.40 11.06
C ASN A 125 12.24 -4.30 12.19
N ASP A 126 11.91 -4.05 13.44
CA ASP A 126 12.30 -4.91 14.57
C ASP A 126 11.33 -6.08 14.71
N LEU A 127 11.86 -7.33 14.65
CA LEU A 127 11.05 -8.53 14.65
C LEU A 127 10.26 -8.74 15.96
N SER A 128 10.81 -8.30 17.10
CA SER A 128 10.14 -8.39 18.40
C SER A 128 8.94 -7.44 18.47
N GLN A 129 9.10 -6.23 17.97
CA GLN A 129 8.03 -5.24 17.90
C GLN A 129 6.94 -5.65 16.87
N ILE A 130 7.35 -6.22 15.73
CA ILE A 130 6.43 -6.79 14.74
C ILE A 130 5.54 -7.87 15.37
N ARG A 131 6.12 -8.80 16.12
CA ARG A 131 5.37 -9.85 16.86
C ARG A 131 4.39 -9.23 17.85
N ALA A 132 4.84 -8.25 18.64
CA ALA A 132 4.00 -7.57 19.60
C ALA A 132 2.77 -6.89 18.96
N VAL A 133 2.96 -6.27 17.78
CA VAL A 133 1.83 -5.69 17.02
C VAL A 133 0.89 -6.78 16.52
N VAL A 134 1.42 -7.86 15.92
CA VAL A 134 0.61 -8.99 15.41
C VAL A 134 -0.22 -9.64 16.52
N GLU A 135 0.36 -9.79 17.72
CA GLU A 135 -0.33 -10.36 18.89
C GLU A 135 -1.39 -9.42 19.47
N ALA A 136 -1.12 -8.11 19.43
CA ALA A 136 -1.99 -7.10 20.03
C ALA A 136 -3.19 -6.69 19.17
N ILE A 137 -3.14 -6.93 17.85
CA ILE A 137 -4.11 -6.44 16.87
C ILE A 137 -4.76 -7.62 16.13
N ALA A 138 -6.08 -7.71 16.20
CA ALA A 138 -6.85 -8.78 15.55
C ALA A 138 -7.05 -8.56 14.04
N LEU A 139 -6.14 -7.85 13.36
CA LEU A 139 -6.17 -7.60 11.93
C LEU A 139 -4.92 -8.20 11.25
N PRO A 140 -5.02 -8.61 9.97
CA PRO A 140 -3.85 -8.96 9.19
C PRO A 140 -2.89 -7.77 9.09
N VAL A 141 -1.64 -7.99 9.50
CA VAL A 141 -0.58 -6.97 9.46
C VAL A 141 0.15 -7.01 8.14
N ASN A 142 0.31 -5.83 7.54
CA ASN A 142 1.10 -5.55 6.34
C ASN A 142 2.36 -4.75 6.71
N LEU A 143 3.50 -5.10 6.11
CA LEU A 143 4.75 -4.35 6.22
C LEU A 143 5.24 -3.86 4.86
N LEU A 144 6.06 -2.81 4.87
CA LEU A 144 6.72 -2.28 3.68
C LEU A 144 8.14 -2.86 3.58
N ILE A 145 8.53 -3.37 2.41
CA ILE A 145 9.91 -3.77 2.15
C ILE A 145 10.83 -2.56 2.24
N MET A 146 11.80 -2.64 3.14
CA MET A 146 12.89 -1.68 3.33
C MET A 146 14.20 -2.47 3.56
N LYS A 147 15.36 -1.81 3.44
CA LYS A 147 16.67 -2.49 3.57
C LYS A 147 16.86 -3.25 4.87
N THR A 148 16.23 -2.79 5.96
CA THR A 148 16.39 -3.33 7.33
C THR A 148 15.24 -4.22 7.77
N VAL A 149 14.24 -4.45 6.91
CA VAL A 149 13.10 -5.32 7.23
C VAL A 149 13.54 -6.78 7.19
N PRO A 150 13.13 -7.62 8.16
CA PRO A 150 13.43 -9.06 8.19
C PRO A 150 12.98 -9.79 6.91
N LEU A 151 13.56 -10.97 6.67
CA LEU A 151 13.21 -11.79 5.51
C LEU A 151 11.73 -12.22 5.55
N VAL A 152 11.14 -12.45 4.37
CA VAL A 152 9.74 -12.87 4.26
C VAL A 152 9.42 -14.11 5.09
N SER A 153 10.35 -15.06 5.19
CA SER A 153 10.20 -16.26 6.03
C SER A 153 10.08 -15.92 7.52
N GLU A 154 10.87 -14.97 8.02
CA GLU A 154 10.84 -14.51 9.39
C GLU A 154 9.55 -13.72 9.69
N LEU A 155 9.14 -12.86 8.75
CA LEU A 155 7.89 -12.11 8.84
C LEU A 155 6.67 -13.06 8.86
N LYS A 156 6.68 -14.09 8.02
CA LYS A 156 5.64 -15.13 8.02
C LYS A 156 5.58 -15.86 9.35
N ALA A 157 6.74 -16.25 9.92
CA ALA A 157 6.82 -16.89 11.23
C ALA A 157 6.38 -15.96 12.39
N ALA A 158 6.52 -14.64 12.21
CA ALA A 158 6.01 -13.63 13.14
C ALA A 158 4.50 -13.34 12.98
N GLY A 159 3.80 -13.97 12.02
CA GLY A 159 2.37 -13.81 11.79
C GLY A 159 1.97 -12.68 10.83
N VAL A 160 2.95 -12.03 10.18
CA VAL A 160 2.66 -11.05 9.12
C VAL A 160 1.93 -11.72 7.95
N ARG A 161 0.91 -11.06 7.40
CA ARG A 161 0.06 -11.62 6.35
C ARG A 161 0.29 -10.99 4.98
N ARG A 162 0.83 -9.79 4.92
CA ARG A 162 1.09 -9.06 3.68
C ARG A 162 2.44 -8.35 3.75
N VAL A 163 3.14 -8.31 2.63
CA VAL A 163 4.36 -7.53 2.44
C VAL A 163 4.20 -6.71 1.16
N SER A 164 4.38 -5.41 1.26
CA SER A 164 4.25 -4.47 0.14
C SER A 164 5.61 -3.97 -0.29
N SER A 165 5.86 -3.91 -1.60
CA SER A 165 7.10 -3.37 -2.16
C SER A 165 7.07 -1.85 -2.36
N GLY A 166 5.90 -1.22 -2.26
CA GLY A 166 5.73 0.20 -2.59
C GLY A 166 6.23 0.48 -4.01
N ALA A 167 6.97 1.56 -4.19
CA ALA A 167 7.55 1.93 -5.48
C ALA A 167 8.83 1.17 -5.86
N LEU A 168 9.31 0.21 -5.05
CA LEU A 168 10.62 -0.43 -5.26
C LEU A 168 10.71 -1.20 -6.57
N THR A 169 9.68 -1.94 -6.95
CA THR A 169 9.65 -2.70 -8.21
C THR A 169 9.69 -1.78 -9.42
N GLY A 170 8.91 -0.70 -9.42
CA GLY A 170 8.97 0.33 -10.44
C GLY A 170 10.34 1.02 -10.50
N ARG A 171 10.90 1.39 -9.33
CA ARG A 171 12.25 1.99 -9.26
C ARG A 171 13.33 1.05 -9.79
N ALA A 172 13.24 -0.25 -9.53
CA ALA A 172 14.16 -1.24 -10.06
C ALA A 172 14.07 -1.31 -11.59
N ALA A 173 12.85 -1.38 -12.16
CA ALA A 173 12.63 -1.40 -13.61
C ALA A 173 13.15 -0.12 -14.29
N TYR A 174 12.80 1.06 -13.78
CA TYR A 174 13.30 2.32 -14.33
C TYR A 174 14.81 2.49 -14.14
N GLY A 175 15.38 2.02 -13.03
CA GLY A 175 16.82 2.03 -12.77
C GLY A 175 17.58 1.19 -13.80
N ALA A 176 17.08 0.01 -14.13
CA ALA A 176 17.63 -0.87 -15.15
C ALA A 176 17.56 -0.22 -16.54
N ALA A 177 16.40 0.32 -16.93
CA ALA A 177 16.24 1.03 -18.20
C ALA A 177 17.15 2.26 -18.30
N HIS A 178 17.24 3.07 -17.23
CA HIS A 178 18.12 4.23 -17.17
C HIS A 178 19.60 3.83 -17.36
N HIS A 179 20.05 2.78 -16.65
CA HIS A 179 21.42 2.29 -16.78
C HIS A 179 21.74 1.83 -18.22
N ALA A 180 20.87 1.03 -18.82
CA ALA A 180 21.03 0.52 -20.17
C ALA A 180 21.11 1.65 -21.22
N MET A 181 20.22 2.65 -21.12
CA MET A 181 20.23 3.81 -22.04
C MET A 181 21.43 4.72 -21.79
N LYS A 182 21.89 4.88 -20.56
CA LYS A 182 23.11 5.64 -20.26
C LYS A 182 24.33 5.02 -20.95
N MET A 183 24.49 3.69 -20.89
CA MET A 183 25.59 2.98 -21.55
C MET A 183 25.52 3.15 -23.09
N LEU A 184 24.34 2.97 -23.67
CA LEU A 184 24.14 3.18 -25.12
C LEU A 184 24.53 4.60 -25.56
N LEU A 185 24.12 5.61 -24.79
CA LEU A 185 24.39 7.02 -25.13
C LEU A 185 25.86 7.44 -24.90
N SER A 186 26.58 6.76 -24.01
CA SER A 186 27.96 7.10 -23.65
C SER A 186 29.01 6.47 -24.60
N ASP A 187 28.83 5.21 -24.95
CA ASP A 187 29.86 4.41 -25.68
C ASP A 187 29.29 3.60 -26.87
N GLY A 188 28.00 3.74 -27.16
CA GLY A 188 27.31 3.06 -28.26
C GLY A 188 27.12 1.55 -28.08
N LYS A 189 27.35 1.00 -26.90
CA LYS A 189 27.25 -0.43 -26.64
C LYS A 189 25.84 -0.87 -26.26
N TYR A 190 25.43 -2.05 -26.73
CA TYR A 190 24.08 -2.61 -26.51
C TYR A 190 24.04 -3.64 -25.38
N ASP A 191 25.19 -4.10 -24.88
CA ASP A 191 25.30 -5.22 -23.94
C ASP A 191 24.42 -5.05 -22.70
N ALA A 192 24.37 -3.83 -22.15
CA ALA A 192 23.55 -3.53 -20.98
C ALA A 192 22.04 -3.65 -21.25
N ILE A 193 21.59 -3.36 -22.49
CA ILE A 193 20.19 -3.52 -22.88
C ILE A 193 19.84 -5.01 -22.91
N PHE A 194 20.65 -5.83 -23.57
CA PHE A 194 20.40 -7.27 -23.69
C PHE A 194 20.52 -7.99 -22.34
N ALA A 195 21.50 -7.63 -21.51
CA ALA A 195 21.63 -8.18 -20.16
C ALA A 195 20.43 -7.90 -19.27
N THR A 196 19.80 -6.72 -19.40
CA THR A 196 18.65 -6.32 -18.57
C THR A 196 17.32 -6.86 -19.09
N SER A 197 17.20 -7.08 -20.42
CA SER A 197 15.95 -7.52 -21.05
C SER A 197 15.82 -9.04 -21.17
N GLY A 198 16.89 -9.81 -20.88
CA GLY A 198 16.93 -11.26 -21.10
C GLY A 198 15.85 -12.03 -20.31
N ASP A 199 15.56 -11.58 -19.09
CA ASP A 199 14.54 -12.19 -18.22
C ASP A 199 13.15 -11.55 -18.33
N CYS A 200 12.98 -10.58 -19.26
CA CYS A 200 11.72 -9.90 -19.45
C CYS A 200 10.68 -10.84 -20.08
N PRO A 201 9.47 -10.97 -19.49
CA PRO A 201 8.42 -11.75 -20.11
C PRO A 201 8.07 -11.26 -21.52
N ASN A 202 7.71 -12.17 -22.39
CA ASN A 202 7.24 -11.81 -23.73
C ASN A 202 5.82 -11.19 -23.64
N PHE A 203 5.75 -9.86 -23.69
CA PHE A 203 4.50 -9.12 -23.56
C PHE A 203 3.50 -9.44 -24.69
N ASN A 204 3.97 -9.79 -25.91
CA ASN A 204 3.08 -10.21 -26.99
C ASN A 204 2.34 -11.53 -26.65
N ARG A 205 2.97 -12.40 -25.85
CA ARG A 205 2.31 -13.63 -25.35
C ARG A 205 1.41 -13.38 -24.15
N LEU A 206 1.73 -12.37 -23.32
CA LEU A 206 0.93 -12.04 -22.15
C LEU A 206 -0.37 -11.31 -22.50
N PHE A 207 -0.32 -10.45 -23.54
CA PHE A 207 -1.42 -9.55 -23.90
C PHE A 207 -2.00 -9.83 -25.30
N GLY A 208 -1.36 -10.70 -26.09
CA GLY A 208 -1.89 -11.19 -27.36
C GLY A 208 -2.77 -12.41 -27.10
N GLY A 209 -4.08 -12.18 -26.99
CA GLY A 209 -5.09 -13.23 -27.07
C GLY A 209 -5.27 -13.68 -28.50
#